data_7a5cec762b95bbab594b0cb5cc451507
#
_entry.id   7a5cec762b95bbab594b0cb5cc451507
#
_cell.length_a   1.000
_cell.length_b   1.000
_cell.length_c   1.000
_cell.angle_alpha   90.00
_cell.angle_beta   90.00
_cell.angle_gamma   90.00
#
_symmetry.space_group_name_H-M   'P 1'
#
loop_
_entity.id
_entity.type
_entity.pdbx_description
1 polymer ?
#
loop_
_entity_poly.entity_id
_entity_poly.type
_entity_poly.pdbx_seq_one_letter_code
_entity_poly.pdbx_strand_id
1 'polypeptide(L)'
;IDDYVTIDMDSLREIVDVFGGIEVYVPVTMEYDGSRLEQGWRVLMGAECEFFLRQRKDTSATPRGDIDRLANQQYFYSALFRRVRTATVGDIIKLTPVVQKYINTSLNFMELVQLGMSVLSIPSENIIIGRLPVARGELYNGQDVMVCAKAETAEFLNEYFRPADDPLAAQQIGTPDWGTRSEVIGAEVRRMGEVDAVGGSDANAPADAQQAAQQANAASVQQPAA
;
A
#
# COMPACT_ATOMS: atom_id res chain seq x y z
N ILE A 1 -15.59 -10.53 -12.29
CA ILE A 1 -14.16 -10.78 -12.01
C ILE A 1 -13.77 -11.89 -12.97
N ASP A 2 -12.83 -11.58 -13.86
CA ASP A 2 -12.38 -12.52 -14.89
C ASP A 2 -11.21 -13.34 -14.33
N ASP A 3 -10.28 -12.67 -13.64
CA ASP A 3 -9.10 -13.30 -13.04
C ASP A 3 -8.83 -12.79 -11.63
N TYR A 4 -8.02 -13.52 -10.88
CA TYR A 4 -7.56 -13.12 -9.55
C TYR A 4 -6.11 -13.46 -9.29
N VAL A 5 -5.48 -12.66 -8.44
CA VAL A 5 -4.17 -12.92 -7.83
C VAL A 5 -4.31 -12.65 -6.33
N THR A 6 -4.00 -13.65 -5.51
CA THR A 6 -4.04 -13.52 -4.06
C THR A 6 -2.63 -13.61 -3.50
N ILE A 7 -2.25 -12.62 -2.71
CA ILE A 7 -0.98 -12.54 -1.99
C ILE A 7 -1.32 -12.41 -0.51
N ASP A 8 -0.93 -13.40 0.30
CA ASP A 8 -1.07 -13.31 1.75
C ASP A 8 0.13 -12.61 2.41
N MET A 9 0.08 -12.42 3.72
CA MET A 9 1.14 -11.69 4.43
C MET A 9 2.46 -12.46 4.47
N ASP A 10 2.42 -13.78 4.51
CA ASP A 10 3.64 -14.61 4.49
C ASP A 10 4.32 -14.50 3.12
N SER A 11 3.54 -14.55 2.04
CA SER A 11 4.02 -14.29 0.68
C SER A 11 4.68 -12.92 0.54
N LEU A 12 4.02 -11.90 1.11
CA LEU A 12 4.53 -10.53 1.04
C LEU A 12 5.86 -10.39 1.77
N ARG A 13 5.99 -11.00 2.95
CA ARG A 13 7.25 -11.02 3.71
C ARG A 13 8.39 -11.65 2.92
N GLU A 14 8.15 -12.82 2.35
CA GLU A 14 9.13 -13.53 1.53
C GLU A 14 9.53 -12.73 0.26
N ILE A 15 8.56 -12.08 -0.41
CA ILE A 15 8.84 -11.20 -1.55
C ILE A 15 9.77 -10.05 -1.14
N VAL A 16 9.46 -9.40 -0.02
CA VAL A 16 10.28 -8.30 0.51
C VAL A 16 11.68 -8.76 0.85
N ASP A 17 11.81 -9.92 1.51
CA ASP A 17 13.11 -10.46 1.92
C ASP A 17 13.96 -10.88 0.70
N VAL A 18 13.35 -11.43 -0.36
CA VAL A 18 14.04 -11.71 -1.63
C VAL A 18 14.60 -10.43 -2.27
N PHE A 19 13.89 -9.32 -2.14
CA PHE A 19 14.38 -8.02 -2.62
C PHE A 19 15.46 -7.39 -1.74
N GLY A 20 15.77 -7.98 -0.58
CA GLY A 20 16.71 -7.41 0.39
C GLY A 20 16.12 -6.22 1.15
N GLY A 21 14.79 -6.18 1.29
CA GLY A 21 14.05 -5.10 1.91
C GLY A 21 13.46 -4.12 0.88
N ILE A 22 12.54 -3.29 1.36
CA ILE A 22 11.90 -2.23 0.57
C ILE A 22 12.07 -0.90 1.30
N GLU A 23 12.56 0.11 0.58
CA GLU A 23 12.68 1.47 1.09
C GLU A 23 11.33 2.15 1.12
N VAL A 24 10.82 2.41 2.33
CA VAL A 24 9.50 2.99 2.60
C VAL A 24 9.65 4.26 3.43
N TYR A 25 8.85 5.28 3.14
CA TYR A 25 8.73 6.42 4.02
C TYR A 25 7.78 6.10 5.19
N VAL A 26 8.28 6.15 6.41
CA VAL A 26 7.52 5.98 7.65
C VAL A 26 7.06 7.37 8.09
N PRO A 27 5.75 7.70 8.02
CA PRO A 27 5.28 9.07 8.23
C PRO A 27 5.37 9.54 9.68
N VAL A 28 5.37 8.62 10.63
CA VAL A 28 5.45 8.89 12.07
C VAL A 28 6.10 7.69 12.76
N THR A 29 6.91 7.94 13.78
CA THR A 29 7.45 6.84 14.61
C THR A 29 6.30 6.05 15.21
N MET A 30 6.34 4.72 15.05
CA MET A 30 5.33 3.82 15.59
C MET A 30 5.99 2.74 16.45
N GLU A 31 5.34 2.42 17.58
CA GLU A 31 5.82 1.45 18.54
C GLU A 31 4.67 0.64 19.11
N TYR A 32 4.79 -0.66 19.08
CA TYR A 32 3.81 -1.55 19.69
C TYR A 32 4.41 -2.94 19.90
N ASP A 33 4.16 -3.53 21.07
CA ASP A 33 4.53 -4.91 21.42
C ASP A 33 6.01 -5.25 21.14
N GLY A 34 6.90 -4.33 21.53
CA GLY A 34 8.35 -4.47 21.36
C GLY A 34 8.88 -4.21 19.96
N SER A 35 8.04 -3.97 18.99
CA SER A 35 8.41 -3.54 17.64
C SER A 35 8.39 -2.03 17.53
N ARG A 36 9.41 -1.45 16.87
CA ARG A 36 9.53 0.00 16.70
C ARG A 36 10.05 0.33 15.31
N LEU A 37 9.39 1.29 14.66
CA LEU A 37 9.81 1.90 13.40
C LEU A 37 9.92 3.41 13.58
N GLU A 38 11.11 3.94 13.32
CA GLU A 38 11.36 5.38 13.37
C GLU A 38 10.83 6.10 12.14
N GLN A 39 10.34 7.32 12.32
CA GLN A 39 9.93 8.21 11.23
C GLN A 39 11.05 8.42 10.20
N GLY A 40 10.67 8.64 8.95
CA GLY A 40 11.56 8.91 7.83
C GLY A 40 11.73 7.73 6.90
N TRP A 41 12.68 7.85 5.97
CA TRP A 41 13.00 6.77 5.04
C TRP A 41 13.65 5.59 5.75
N ARG A 42 13.12 4.40 5.55
CA ARG A 42 13.62 3.15 6.15
C ARG A 42 13.60 2.02 5.14
N VAL A 43 14.62 1.18 5.17
CA VAL A 43 14.60 -0.09 4.45
C VAL A 43 13.97 -1.11 5.38
N LEU A 44 12.75 -1.54 5.07
CA LEU A 44 11.98 -2.48 5.86
C LEU A 44 12.13 -3.89 5.31
N MET A 45 12.51 -4.83 6.16
CA MET A 45 12.49 -6.27 5.87
C MET A 45 11.06 -6.83 6.04
N GLY A 46 10.81 -8.06 5.62
CA GLY A 46 9.46 -8.63 5.58
C GLY A 46 8.69 -8.54 6.88
N ALA A 47 9.31 -8.80 8.03
CA ALA A 47 8.67 -8.69 9.35
C ALA A 47 8.33 -7.23 9.70
N GLU A 48 9.20 -6.29 9.37
CA GLU A 48 8.98 -4.86 9.58
C GLU A 48 7.90 -4.31 8.65
N CYS A 49 7.85 -4.79 7.41
CA CYS A 49 6.77 -4.49 6.48
C CYS A 49 5.41 -4.97 6.99
N GLU A 50 5.33 -6.19 7.53
CA GLU A 50 4.10 -6.68 8.16
C GLU A 50 3.69 -5.78 9.32
N PHE A 51 4.61 -5.43 10.21
CA PHE A 51 4.34 -4.51 11.30
C PHE A 51 3.80 -3.16 10.78
N PHE A 52 4.47 -2.55 9.80
CA PHE A 52 4.06 -1.29 9.19
C PHE A 52 2.66 -1.33 8.58
N LEU A 53 2.34 -2.39 7.86
CA LEU A 53 1.06 -2.58 7.16
C LEU A 53 -0.12 -2.89 8.10
N ARG A 54 0.16 -3.53 9.25
CA ARG A 54 -0.90 -3.99 10.17
C ARG A 54 -1.08 -3.12 11.39
N GLN A 55 -0.14 -2.22 11.69
CA GLN A 55 -0.19 -1.39 12.89
C GLN A 55 -1.42 -0.47 12.88
N ARG A 56 -2.22 -0.56 13.93
CA ARG A 56 -3.38 0.29 14.22
C ARG A 56 -3.63 0.50 15.72
N LYS A 57 -2.80 -0.12 16.57
CA LYS A 57 -2.96 -0.13 18.02
C LYS A 57 -2.12 0.91 18.73
N ASP A 58 -1.08 1.43 18.07
CA ASP A 58 -0.38 2.62 18.56
C ASP A 58 -1.24 3.85 18.29
N THR A 59 -1.99 4.30 19.30
CA THR A 59 -2.91 5.42 19.17
C THR A 59 -2.22 6.77 18.97
N SER A 60 -0.92 6.87 19.23
CA SER A 60 -0.12 8.06 18.95
C SER A 60 0.26 8.14 17.48
N ALA A 61 0.62 7.00 16.88
CA ALA A 61 0.99 6.89 15.46
C ALA A 61 -0.22 6.72 14.53
N THR A 62 -1.30 6.12 15.03
CA THR A 62 -2.51 5.84 14.26
C THR A 62 -3.77 6.32 15.00
N PRO A 63 -3.91 7.65 15.27
CA PRO A 63 -5.02 8.17 16.06
C PRO A 63 -6.40 7.93 15.43
N ARG A 64 -6.47 7.79 14.11
CA ARG A 64 -7.69 7.42 13.38
C ARG A 64 -7.80 5.92 13.11
N GLY A 65 -6.92 5.09 13.74
CA GLY A 65 -6.95 3.65 13.67
C GLY A 65 -6.80 3.11 12.23
N ASP A 66 -7.87 2.53 11.70
CA ASP A 66 -7.87 1.88 10.40
C ASP A 66 -7.60 2.82 9.23
N ILE A 67 -8.02 4.08 9.33
CA ILE A 67 -7.78 5.11 8.32
C ILE A 67 -6.28 5.37 8.16
N ASP A 68 -5.55 5.49 9.25
CA ASP A 68 -4.11 5.73 9.21
C ASP A 68 -3.35 4.49 8.74
N ARG A 69 -3.82 3.30 9.11
CA ARG A 69 -3.29 2.04 8.57
C ARG A 69 -3.42 2.00 7.03
N LEU A 70 -4.57 2.37 6.48
CA LEU A 70 -4.77 2.42 5.03
C LEU A 70 -3.88 3.46 4.36
N ALA A 71 -3.62 4.61 5.01
CA ALA A 71 -2.66 5.59 4.53
C ALA A 71 -1.23 5.02 4.51
N ASN A 72 -0.81 4.30 5.55
CA ASN A 72 0.50 3.61 5.58
C ASN A 72 0.63 2.57 4.46
N GLN A 73 -0.44 1.84 4.15
CA GLN A 73 -0.46 0.90 3.04
C GLN A 73 -0.21 1.58 1.69
N GLN A 74 -0.67 2.81 1.49
CA GLN A 74 -0.40 3.57 0.26
C GLN A 74 1.11 3.85 0.09
N TYR A 75 1.81 4.23 1.17
CA TYR A 75 3.27 4.40 1.15
C TYR A 75 3.98 3.10 0.79
N PHE A 76 3.57 2.00 1.40
CA PHE A 76 4.17 0.70 1.13
C PHE A 76 3.95 0.23 -0.32
N TYR A 77 2.72 0.30 -0.84
CA TYR A 77 2.43 -0.15 -2.22
C TYR A 77 3.18 0.69 -3.26
N SER A 78 3.31 2.00 -3.06
CA SER A 78 4.14 2.84 -3.91
C SER A 78 5.60 2.41 -3.89
N ALA A 79 6.15 2.17 -2.70
CA ALA A 79 7.52 1.71 -2.52
C ALA A 79 7.76 0.32 -3.13
N LEU A 80 6.83 -0.62 -2.94
CA LEU A 80 6.87 -1.94 -3.54
C LEU A 80 6.87 -1.85 -5.08
N PHE A 81 5.97 -1.05 -5.64
CA PHE A 81 5.89 -0.83 -7.09
C PHE A 81 7.19 -0.25 -7.65
N ARG A 82 7.77 0.76 -6.99
CA ARG A 82 9.08 1.33 -7.34
C ARG A 82 10.16 0.25 -7.32
N ARG A 83 10.22 -0.59 -6.27
CA ARG A 83 11.21 -1.67 -6.14
C ARG A 83 11.06 -2.73 -7.23
N VAL A 84 9.83 -3.13 -7.53
CA VAL A 84 9.55 -4.12 -8.58
C VAL A 84 9.96 -3.60 -9.97
N ARG A 85 9.75 -2.31 -10.25
CA ARG A 85 10.18 -1.69 -11.53
C ARG A 85 11.69 -1.70 -11.72
N THR A 86 12.45 -1.73 -10.65
CA THR A 86 13.93 -1.81 -10.68
C THR A 86 14.45 -3.23 -10.49
N ALA A 87 13.56 -4.23 -10.49
CA ALA A 87 13.94 -5.62 -10.31
C ALA A 87 14.86 -6.11 -11.42
N THR A 88 15.94 -6.78 -11.04
CA THR A 88 16.87 -7.42 -11.95
C THR A 88 16.37 -8.80 -12.39
N VAL A 89 16.96 -9.35 -13.44
CA VAL A 89 16.70 -10.76 -13.84
C VAL A 89 17.02 -11.73 -12.68
N GLY A 90 18.05 -11.43 -11.89
CA GLY A 90 18.39 -12.20 -10.69
C GLY A 90 17.30 -12.16 -9.62
N ASP A 91 16.67 -11.02 -9.41
CA ASP A 91 15.53 -10.90 -8.49
C ASP A 91 14.33 -11.73 -8.97
N ILE A 92 14.03 -11.70 -10.27
CA ILE A 92 12.93 -12.48 -10.87
C ILE A 92 13.17 -13.98 -10.69
N ILE A 93 14.40 -14.45 -10.91
CA ILE A 93 14.76 -15.86 -10.70
C ILE A 93 14.55 -16.26 -9.24
N LYS A 94 14.98 -15.43 -8.29
CA LYS A 94 14.79 -15.68 -6.85
C LYS A 94 13.34 -15.63 -6.42
N LEU A 95 12.50 -14.79 -7.06
CA LEU A 95 11.07 -14.70 -6.77
C LEU A 95 10.27 -15.89 -7.29
N THR A 96 10.74 -16.59 -8.34
CA THR A 96 9.99 -17.69 -8.97
C THR A 96 9.49 -18.73 -7.95
N PRO A 97 10.32 -19.29 -7.04
CA PRO A 97 9.84 -20.26 -6.05
C PRO A 97 8.85 -19.67 -5.05
N VAL A 98 8.97 -18.39 -4.70
CA VAL A 98 8.03 -17.70 -3.82
C VAL A 98 6.67 -17.56 -4.49
N VAL A 99 6.65 -17.14 -5.75
CA VAL A 99 5.44 -17.03 -6.56
C VAL A 99 4.73 -18.39 -6.65
N GLN A 100 5.46 -19.45 -6.98
CA GLN A 100 4.88 -20.79 -7.13
C GLN A 100 4.34 -21.37 -5.81
N LYS A 101 4.95 -21.02 -4.67
CA LYS A 101 4.57 -21.56 -3.36
C LYS A 101 3.41 -20.80 -2.71
N TYR A 102 3.39 -19.51 -2.85
CA TYR A 102 2.56 -18.63 -2.02
C TYR A 102 1.50 -17.84 -2.78
N ILE A 103 1.66 -17.63 -4.10
CA ILE A 103 0.67 -16.87 -4.87
C ILE A 103 -0.41 -17.82 -5.39
N ASN A 104 -1.65 -17.53 -5.01
CA ASN A 104 -2.81 -18.22 -5.56
C ASN A 104 -3.47 -17.34 -6.64
N THR A 105 -3.56 -17.88 -7.86
CA THR A 105 -4.06 -17.15 -9.03
C THR A 105 -4.78 -18.07 -10.02
N SER A 106 -5.75 -17.51 -10.74
CA SER A 106 -6.38 -18.14 -11.91
C SER A 106 -5.49 -18.12 -13.16
N LEU A 107 -4.49 -17.22 -13.18
CA LEU A 107 -3.60 -17.01 -14.31
C LEU A 107 -2.53 -18.11 -14.37
N ASN A 108 -2.18 -18.55 -15.57
CA ASN A 108 -0.97 -19.32 -15.75
C ASN A 108 0.28 -18.43 -15.64
N PHE A 109 1.46 -19.04 -15.52
CA PHE A 109 2.70 -18.31 -15.30
C PHE A 109 2.99 -17.23 -16.37
N MET A 110 2.71 -17.53 -17.64
CA MET A 110 2.96 -16.60 -18.74
C MET A 110 2.00 -15.41 -18.71
N GLU A 111 0.72 -15.66 -18.41
CA GLU A 111 -0.30 -14.62 -18.22
C GLU A 111 0.04 -13.73 -17.05
N LEU A 112 0.51 -14.30 -15.93
CA LEU A 112 0.96 -13.52 -14.75
C LEU A 112 2.16 -12.62 -15.11
N VAL A 113 3.13 -13.13 -15.86
CA VAL A 113 4.27 -12.33 -16.34
C VAL A 113 3.81 -11.22 -17.28
N GLN A 114 2.92 -11.50 -18.22
CA GLN A 114 2.38 -10.51 -19.16
C GLN A 114 1.60 -9.42 -18.42
N LEU A 115 0.77 -9.79 -17.43
CA LEU A 115 0.05 -8.84 -16.58
C LEU A 115 1.04 -7.96 -15.82
N GLY A 116 2.05 -8.56 -15.19
CA GLY A 116 3.09 -7.84 -14.47
C GLY A 116 3.82 -6.83 -15.36
N MET A 117 4.24 -7.25 -16.54
CA MET A 117 4.90 -6.37 -17.52
C MET A 117 3.99 -5.21 -17.95
N SER A 118 2.71 -5.49 -18.18
CA SER A 118 1.72 -4.46 -18.54
C SER A 118 1.55 -3.43 -17.43
N VAL A 119 1.39 -3.87 -16.19
CA VAL A 119 1.28 -2.98 -15.01
C VAL A 119 2.55 -2.15 -14.82
N LEU A 120 3.73 -2.76 -14.93
CA LEU A 120 5.01 -2.09 -14.76
C LEU A 120 5.32 -1.08 -15.89
N SER A 121 4.67 -1.21 -17.05
CA SER A 121 4.80 -0.24 -18.15
C SER A 121 3.99 1.04 -17.93
N ILE A 122 3.03 1.04 -16.98
CA ILE A 122 2.22 2.22 -16.67
C ILE A 122 3.09 3.24 -15.91
N PRO A 123 3.18 4.49 -16.37
CA PRO A 123 3.85 5.54 -15.61
C PRO A 123 3.26 5.70 -14.20
N SER A 124 4.09 5.92 -13.19
CA SER A 124 3.64 5.99 -11.78
C SER A 124 2.63 7.11 -11.52
N GLU A 125 2.70 8.20 -12.27
CA GLU A 125 1.72 9.29 -12.25
C GLU A 125 0.32 8.89 -12.75
N ASN A 126 0.23 7.80 -13.50
CA ASN A 126 -1.04 7.25 -14.01
C ASN A 126 -1.62 6.13 -13.13
N ILE A 127 -0.91 5.74 -12.09
CA ILE A 127 -1.40 4.76 -11.11
C ILE A 127 -1.91 5.50 -9.89
N ILE A 128 -3.17 5.28 -9.56
CA ILE A 128 -3.80 5.85 -8.37
C ILE A 128 -4.07 4.75 -7.34
N ILE A 129 -3.89 5.11 -6.07
CA ILE A 129 -4.33 4.32 -4.93
C ILE A 129 -5.39 5.13 -4.21
N GLY A 130 -6.59 4.57 -4.15
CA GLY A 130 -7.74 5.25 -3.56
C GLY A 130 -8.25 4.53 -2.31
N ARG A 131 -8.64 5.30 -1.31
CA ARG A 131 -9.46 4.85 -0.20
C ARG A 131 -10.88 5.37 -0.40
N LEU A 132 -11.85 4.46 -0.35
CA LEU A 132 -13.26 4.82 -0.46
C LEU A 132 -13.69 5.74 0.70
N PRO A 133 -14.66 6.64 0.47
CA PRO A 133 -15.25 7.41 1.55
C PRO A 133 -16.01 6.48 2.49
N VAL A 134 -15.85 6.70 3.80
CA VAL A 134 -16.49 5.91 4.84
C VAL A 134 -17.12 6.82 5.88
N ALA A 135 -18.22 6.40 6.46
CA ALA A 135 -18.75 7.01 7.66
C ALA A 135 -18.23 6.29 8.90
N ARG A 136 -18.34 6.95 10.05
CA ARG A 136 -17.93 6.40 11.34
C ARG A 136 -18.64 5.08 11.64
N GLY A 137 -17.90 4.18 12.30
CA GLY A 137 -18.29 2.80 12.53
C GLY A 137 -19.59 2.59 13.28
N GLU A 138 -20.15 1.44 13.07
CA GLU A 138 -21.30 0.87 13.76
C GLU A 138 -20.93 -0.51 14.30
N LEU A 139 -21.63 -0.95 15.34
CA LEU A 139 -21.54 -2.33 15.78
C LEU A 139 -22.44 -3.21 14.91
N TYR A 140 -21.83 -4.07 14.12
CA TYR A 140 -22.53 -5.08 13.33
C TYR A 140 -22.11 -6.48 13.79
N ASN A 141 -23.04 -7.25 14.30
CA ASN A 141 -22.78 -8.58 14.88
C ASN A 141 -21.66 -8.59 15.95
N GLY A 142 -21.59 -7.53 16.77
CA GLY A 142 -20.56 -7.37 17.82
C GLY A 142 -19.18 -6.92 17.31
N GLN A 143 -19.07 -6.63 16.03
CA GLN A 143 -17.83 -6.09 15.42
C GLN A 143 -18.01 -4.61 15.08
N ASP A 144 -16.99 -3.80 15.36
CA ASP A 144 -16.94 -2.43 14.92
C ASP A 144 -16.59 -2.39 13.42
N VAL A 145 -17.49 -1.84 12.61
CA VAL A 145 -17.36 -1.80 11.15
C VAL A 145 -17.42 -0.37 10.64
N MET A 146 -16.62 -0.08 9.62
CA MET A 146 -16.75 1.15 8.85
C MET A 146 -17.97 1.07 7.92
N VAL A 147 -18.76 2.13 7.89
CA VAL A 147 -19.97 2.20 7.07
C VAL A 147 -19.64 2.82 5.72
N CYS A 148 -20.11 2.20 4.64
CA CYS A 148 -19.96 2.76 3.31
C CYS A 148 -20.83 4.01 3.15
N ALA A 149 -20.21 5.13 2.82
CA ALA A 149 -20.89 6.36 2.43
C ALA A 149 -21.30 6.26 0.96
N LYS A 150 -22.52 5.76 0.69
CA LYS A 150 -22.94 5.32 -0.67
C LYS A 150 -22.90 6.43 -1.71
N ALA A 151 -23.36 7.63 -1.38
CA ALA A 151 -23.40 8.74 -2.33
C ALA A 151 -21.98 9.14 -2.74
N GLU A 152 -21.13 9.41 -1.78
CA GLU A 152 -19.74 9.81 -1.97
C GLU A 152 -18.92 8.67 -2.61
N THR A 153 -19.27 7.41 -2.30
CA THR A 153 -18.65 6.25 -2.95
C THR A 153 -19.05 6.15 -4.42
N ALA A 154 -20.31 6.41 -4.77
CA ALA A 154 -20.73 6.43 -6.16
C ALA A 154 -20.03 7.54 -6.95
N GLU A 155 -19.92 8.75 -6.39
CA GLU A 155 -19.17 9.85 -6.98
C GLU A 155 -17.71 9.46 -7.24
N PHE A 156 -17.03 8.92 -6.21
CA PHE A 156 -15.65 8.48 -6.32
C PHE A 156 -15.45 7.40 -7.39
N LEU A 157 -16.33 6.39 -7.43
CA LEU A 157 -16.23 5.32 -8.42
C LEU A 157 -16.50 5.84 -9.83
N ASN A 158 -17.43 6.77 -10.01
CA ASN A 158 -17.72 7.38 -11.30
C ASN A 158 -16.56 8.26 -11.80
N GLU A 159 -15.86 8.92 -10.91
CA GLU A 159 -14.71 9.76 -11.27
C GLU A 159 -13.49 8.93 -11.73
N TYR A 160 -13.21 7.80 -11.04
CA TYR A 160 -11.94 7.10 -11.23
C TYR A 160 -12.06 5.71 -11.88
N PHE A 161 -13.21 5.07 -11.82
CA PHE A 161 -13.34 3.64 -12.16
C PHE A 161 -14.47 3.31 -13.14
N ARG A 162 -15.38 4.22 -13.39
CA ARG A 162 -16.53 3.96 -14.29
C ARG A 162 -16.38 4.72 -15.59
N PRO A 163 -16.85 4.14 -16.71
CA PRO A 163 -17.01 4.89 -17.95
C PRO A 163 -18.02 6.02 -17.77
N ALA A 164 -17.80 7.13 -18.44
CA ALA A 164 -18.68 8.31 -18.33
C ALA A 164 -20.11 8.05 -18.82
N ASP A 165 -20.30 7.08 -19.71
CA ASP A 165 -21.59 6.67 -20.29
C ASP A 165 -22.30 5.56 -19.47
N ASP A 166 -21.66 5.03 -18.42
CA ASP A 166 -22.25 4.04 -17.51
C ASP A 166 -21.98 4.39 -16.04
N PRO A 167 -22.52 5.50 -15.53
CA PRO A 167 -22.31 5.90 -14.15
C PRO A 167 -23.07 5.00 -13.17
N LEU A 168 -22.46 4.76 -12.02
CA LEU A 168 -23.05 4.03 -10.90
C LEU A 168 -23.92 4.95 -10.05
N ALA A 169 -25.17 4.59 -9.80
CA ALA A 169 -26.01 5.27 -8.83
C ALA A 169 -25.77 4.72 -7.41
N ALA A 170 -25.88 5.58 -6.40
CA ALA A 170 -25.65 5.20 -4.98
C ALA A 170 -26.51 4.00 -4.54
N GLN A 171 -27.73 3.88 -5.06
CA GLN A 171 -28.66 2.78 -4.75
C GLN A 171 -28.20 1.42 -5.29
N GLN A 172 -27.32 1.40 -6.27
CA GLN A 172 -26.76 0.17 -6.84
C GLN A 172 -25.61 -0.41 -6.01
N ILE A 173 -25.11 0.37 -5.03
CA ILE A 173 -24.09 -0.12 -4.10
C ILE A 173 -24.73 -1.10 -3.10
N GLY A 174 -24.37 -2.37 -3.20
CA GLY A 174 -24.98 -3.50 -2.49
C GLY A 174 -24.59 -3.65 -1.01
N THR A 175 -24.34 -2.53 -0.31
CA THR A 175 -24.08 -2.54 1.13
C THR A 175 -25.37 -2.24 1.91
N PRO A 176 -25.49 -2.66 3.19
CA PRO A 176 -26.62 -2.27 4.03
C PRO A 176 -26.86 -0.77 4.02
N ASP A 177 -28.13 -0.35 4.12
CA ASP A 177 -28.48 1.05 4.30
C ASP A 177 -28.41 1.40 5.80
N TRP A 178 -27.42 2.19 6.15
CA TRP A 178 -27.18 2.68 7.51
C TRP A 178 -27.83 4.05 7.78
N GLY A 179 -28.61 4.55 6.82
CA GLY A 179 -29.17 5.90 6.84
C GLY A 179 -28.15 7.00 6.57
N THR A 180 -28.59 8.25 6.67
CA THR A 180 -27.71 9.41 6.49
C THR A 180 -26.78 9.58 7.68
N ARG A 181 -25.49 9.72 7.40
CA ARG A 181 -24.44 9.92 8.41
C ARG A 181 -23.92 11.34 8.35
N SER A 182 -23.76 11.95 9.52
CA SER A 182 -23.29 13.34 9.64
C SER A 182 -21.76 13.48 9.53
N GLU A 183 -21.01 12.40 9.78
CA GLU A 183 -19.56 12.41 9.79
C GLU A 183 -19.05 11.42 8.72
N VAL A 184 -18.91 11.90 7.49
CA VAL A 184 -18.27 11.16 6.41
C VAL A 184 -16.80 11.55 6.34
N ILE A 185 -15.92 10.55 6.41
CA ILE A 185 -14.50 10.71 6.09
C ILE A 185 -14.40 10.55 4.57
N GLY A 186 -14.11 11.63 3.88
CA GLY A 186 -14.06 11.69 2.42
C GLY A 186 -13.09 10.68 1.82
N ALA A 187 -13.20 10.46 0.52
CA ALA A 187 -12.25 9.67 -0.24
C ALA A 187 -10.84 10.26 -0.12
N GLU A 188 -9.84 9.38 -0.21
CA GLU A 188 -8.44 9.80 -0.33
C GLU A 188 -7.86 9.16 -1.57
N VAL A 189 -7.33 9.97 -2.47
CA VAL A 189 -6.70 9.53 -3.72
C VAL A 189 -5.26 10.04 -3.74
N ARG A 190 -4.34 9.15 -4.02
CA ARG A 190 -2.93 9.50 -4.22
C ARG A 190 -2.41 8.87 -5.50
N ARG A 191 -1.61 9.61 -6.24
CA ARG A 191 -0.83 9.07 -7.35
C ARG A 191 0.43 8.43 -6.80
N MET A 192 0.83 7.28 -7.32
CA MET A 192 2.04 6.61 -6.84
C MET A 192 3.28 7.50 -6.95
N GLY A 193 3.41 8.28 -8.02
CA GLY A 193 4.51 9.23 -8.18
C GLY A 193 4.55 10.34 -7.11
N GLU A 194 3.39 10.77 -6.62
CA GLU A 194 3.29 11.78 -5.54
C GLU A 194 3.71 11.20 -4.18
N VAL A 195 3.35 9.95 -3.91
CA VAL A 195 3.75 9.27 -2.67
C VAL A 195 5.27 9.09 -2.62
N ASP A 196 5.88 8.81 -3.77
CA ASP A 196 7.34 8.70 -3.87
C ASP A 196 8.06 10.06 -3.66
N ALA A 197 7.37 11.17 -3.97
CA ALA A 197 7.92 12.52 -3.81
C ALA A 197 7.82 13.07 -2.38
N VAL A 198 6.95 12.52 -1.52
CA VAL A 198 6.72 13.04 -0.15
C VAL A 198 7.99 13.04 0.70
N GLY A 199 8.87 12.07 0.52
CA GLY A 199 10.15 12.04 1.21
C GLY A 199 11.20 13.00 0.65
N GLY A 200 10.99 13.54 -0.57
CA GLY A 200 11.90 14.50 -1.20
C GLY A 200 11.52 15.97 -0.96
N SER A 201 10.30 16.24 -0.48
CA SER A 201 9.78 17.60 -0.33
C SER A 201 9.63 18.07 1.11
N ASP A 202 9.85 17.20 2.12
CA ASP A 202 9.94 17.66 3.51
C ASP A 202 11.26 18.40 3.73
N ALA A 203 11.28 19.66 3.30
CA ALA A 203 12.32 20.63 3.63
C ALA A 203 12.47 20.86 5.16
N ASN A 204 11.69 20.14 5.98
CA ASN A 204 11.72 20.10 7.43
C ASN A 204 12.19 18.76 8.02
N ALA A 205 12.59 17.79 7.19
CA ALA A 205 13.29 16.64 7.73
C ALA A 205 14.64 17.10 8.30
N PRO A 206 14.99 16.76 9.56
CA PRO A 206 16.27 17.14 10.13
C PRO A 206 17.40 16.65 9.20
N ALA A 207 18.42 17.48 8.99
CA ALA A 207 19.54 17.23 8.09
C ALA A 207 20.19 15.85 8.31
N ASP A 208 20.11 15.34 9.53
CA ASP A 208 20.60 14.04 9.96
C ASP A 208 19.85 12.85 9.32
N ALA A 209 18.56 13.01 9.03
CA ALA A 209 17.74 11.98 8.37
C ALA A 209 18.06 11.87 6.87
N GLN A 210 18.37 13.01 6.22
CA GLN A 210 18.81 13.03 4.82
C GLN A 210 20.21 12.42 4.65
N GLN A 211 21.11 12.67 5.59
CA GLN A 211 22.45 12.07 5.62
C GLN A 211 22.41 10.56 5.93
N ALA A 212 21.53 10.12 6.82
CA ALA A 212 21.36 8.70 7.15
C ALA A 212 20.82 7.91 5.94
N ALA A 213 19.86 8.48 5.19
CA ALA A 213 19.31 7.87 3.97
C ALA A 213 20.38 7.79 2.86
N GLN A 214 21.21 8.82 2.70
CA GLN A 214 22.31 8.83 1.73
C GLN A 214 23.42 7.85 2.13
N GLN A 215 23.74 7.69 3.40
CA GLN A 215 24.75 6.74 3.91
C GLN A 215 24.27 5.29 3.81
N ALA A 216 22.99 5.01 4.08
CA ALA A 216 22.40 3.68 3.90
C ALA A 216 22.40 3.25 2.43
N ASN A 217 22.11 4.17 1.52
CA ASN A 217 22.16 3.93 0.08
C ASN A 217 23.58 3.71 -0.43
N ALA A 218 24.57 4.43 0.11
CA ALA A 218 25.99 4.25 -0.22
C ALA A 218 26.55 2.93 0.31
N ALA A 219 26.09 2.46 1.48
CA ALA A 219 26.53 1.21 2.08
C ALA A 219 25.97 -0.03 1.34
N SER A 220 24.75 0.06 0.80
CA SER A 220 24.14 -1.03 0.02
C SER A 220 24.79 -1.24 -1.35
N VAL A 221 25.47 -0.22 -1.90
CA VAL A 221 26.19 -0.29 -3.18
C VAL A 221 27.61 -0.88 -3.03
N GLN A 222 28.16 -0.98 -1.80
CA GLN A 222 29.54 -1.39 -1.56
C GLN A 222 29.70 -2.82 -1.02
N GLN A 223 28.67 -3.66 -0.97
CA GLN A 223 28.88 -5.07 -0.66
C GLN A 223 29.23 -5.87 -1.93
N PRO A 224 30.51 -6.28 -2.11
CA PRO A 224 30.86 -7.19 -3.19
C PRO A 224 30.27 -8.57 -2.87
N ALA A 225 29.69 -9.21 -3.89
CA ALA A 225 29.26 -10.60 -3.84
C ALA A 225 30.45 -11.49 -3.43
N ALA A 226 30.30 -12.18 -2.31
CA ALA A 226 31.13 -13.30 -1.91
C ALA A 226 30.46 -14.62 -2.23
#